data_396ae4ec5c00ad315b4f9f25367dca50
#
_entry.id   396ae4ec5c00ad315b4f9f25367dca50
#
_cell.length_a   1.000
_cell.length_b   1.000
_cell.length_c   1.000
_cell.angle_alpha   90.00
_cell.angle_beta   90.00
_cell.angle_gamma   90.00
#
_symmetry.space_group_name_H-M   'P 1'
#
loop_
_entity.id
_entity.type
_entity.pdbx_description
1 polymer ?
#
loop_
_entity_poly.entity_id
_entity_poly.type
_entity_poly.pdbx_seq_one_letter_code
_entity_poly.pdbx_strand_id
1 'polypeptide(L)'
;MSNPGYGRLLQEWLPAVWRERDETGDLDRLLGVYGDLLDAFHATLYQRLYDSFPDQNSAGNHCQDWLLPYFAQLLDVRLVSPDEAGRRAELADAVAWRQRKGTRVSIEAIAEAVGRFEVEIQEGWKRVAIAPRIDR
;
A
#
# COMPACT_ATOMS: atom_id res chain seq x y z
N MET A 1 0.19 0.42 -13.88
CA MET A 1 -1.03 0.22 -14.72
C MET A 1 -0.71 0.64 -16.13
N SER A 2 -1.03 -0.19 -17.11
CA SER A 2 -0.93 0.25 -18.50
C SER A 2 -2.06 1.24 -18.77
N ASN A 3 -1.67 2.43 -19.21
CA ASN A 3 -2.60 3.43 -19.71
C ASN A 3 -3.38 2.80 -20.88
N PRO A 4 -4.72 2.79 -20.89
CA PRO A 4 -5.49 2.20 -21.96
C PRO A 4 -5.30 2.88 -23.32
N GLY A 5 -4.77 4.11 -23.33
CA GLY A 5 -4.52 4.85 -24.56
C GLY A 5 -5.82 5.25 -25.25
N TYR A 6 -6.69 5.94 -24.52
CA TYR A 6 -8.00 6.34 -25.05
C TYR A 6 -7.90 7.19 -26.31
N GLY A 7 -6.84 7.95 -26.50
CA GLY A 7 -6.61 8.69 -27.76
C GLY A 7 -6.59 7.75 -28.97
N ARG A 8 -5.86 6.66 -28.88
CA ARG A 8 -5.83 5.64 -29.91
C ARG A 8 -7.18 4.96 -30.10
N LEU A 9 -7.86 4.61 -29.01
CA LEU A 9 -9.19 4.00 -29.09
C LEU A 9 -10.21 4.91 -29.77
N LEU A 10 -10.17 6.21 -29.44
CA LEU A 10 -11.03 7.21 -30.10
C LEU A 10 -10.77 7.28 -31.61
N GLN A 11 -9.52 7.20 -32.05
CA GLN A 11 -9.16 7.15 -33.47
C GLN A 11 -9.67 5.88 -34.14
N GLU A 12 -9.52 4.71 -33.48
CA GLU A 12 -9.97 3.43 -34.02
C GLU A 12 -11.51 3.38 -34.18
N TRP A 13 -12.26 4.08 -33.33
CA TRP A 13 -13.73 4.16 -33.40
C TRP A 13 -14.24 5.10 -34.48
N LEU A 14 -13.40 5.99 -34.99
CA LEU A 14 -13.78 6.87 -36.10
C LEU A 14 -13.80 6.10 -37.42
N PRO A 15 -14.79 6.37 -38.29
CA PRO A 15 -14.78 5.85 -39.66
C PRO A 15 -13.48 6.22 -40.39
N ALA A 16 -12.97 5.28 -41.20
CA ALA A 16 -11.73 5.46 -41.95
C ALA A 16 -11.69 6.76 -42.79
N VAL A 17 -12.81 7.12 -43.38
CA VAL A 17 -12.97 8.36 -44.19
C VAL A 17 -12.51 9.63 -43.42
N TRP A 18 -12.76 9.73 -42.12
CA TRP A 18 -12.35 10.89 -41.33
C TRP A 18 -10.84 10.88 -41.06
N ARG A 19 -10.26 9.73 -40.82
CA ARG A 19 -8.83 9.54 -40.59
C ARG A 19 -8.03 9.83 -41.88
N GLU A 20 -8.53 9.37 -43.03
CA GLU A 20 -7.89 9.56 -44.34
C GLU A 20 -7.95 11.02 -44.82
N ARG A 21 -8.95 11.80 -44.38
CA ARG A 21 -9.10 13.22 -44.74
C ARG A 21 -8.33 14.14 -43.82
N ASP A 22 -7.74 13.65 -42.74
CA ASP A 22 -6.94 14.46 -41.79
C ASP A 22 -5.50 14.62 -42.30
N GLU A 23 -5.34 15.35 -43.42
CA GLU A 23 -4.02 15.60 -44.02
C GLU A 23 -3.11 16.42 -43.12
N THR A 24 -3.65 17.25 -42.22
CA THR A 24 -2.91 18.11 -41.31
C THR A 24 -2.61 17.44 -39.95
N GLY A 25 -3.26 16.33 -39.63
CA GLY A 25 -3.17 15.67 -38.35
C GLY A 25 -3.83 16.44 -37.20
N ASP A 26 -4.73 17.38 -37.50
CA ASP A 26 -5.39 18.19 -36.47
C ASP A 26 -6.43 17.39 -35.72
N LEU A 27 -7.13 16.49 -36.40
CA LEU A 27 -8.08 15.56 -35.78
C LEU A 27 -7.34 14.57 -34.87
N ASP A 28 -6.22 14.05 -35.31
CA ASP A 28 -5.35 13.16 -34.50
C ASP A 28 -4.88 13.84 -33.21
N ARG A 29 -4.39 15.09 -33.33
CA ARG A 29 -3.97 15.87 -32.15
C ARG A 29 -5.13 16.16 -31.21
N LEU A 30 -6.30 16.53 -31.76
CA LEU A 30 -7.49 16.80 -30.97
C LEU A 30 -7.90 15.55 -30.15
N LEU A 31 -7.99 14.39 -30.83
CA LEU A 31 -8.32 13.12 -30.16
C LEU A 31 -7.27 12.68 -29.17
N GLY A 32 -6.00 12.98 -29.42
CA GLY A 32 -4.90 12.78 -28.50
C GLY A 32 -5.13 13.53 -27.17
N VAL A 33 -5.44 14.83 -27.24
CA VAL A 33 -5.72 15.64 -26.03
C VAL A 33 -6.93 15.13 -25.26
N TYR A 34 -8.02 14.75 -25.96
CA TYR A 34 -9.17 14.13 -25.30
C TYR A 34 -8.82 12.77 -24.70
N GLY A 35 -7.99 11.99 -25.39
CA GLY A 35 -7.49 10.71 -24.89
C GLY A 35 -6.70 10.87 -23.60
N ASP A 36 -5.79 11.82 -23.53
CA ASP A 36 -5.00 12.11 -22.31
C ASP A 36 -5.89 12.49 -21.13
N LEU A 37 -6.93 13.31 -21.40
CA LEU A 37 -7.92 13.66 -20.39
C LEU A 37 -8.68 12.43 -19.87
N LEU A 38 -9.12 11.55 -20.76
CA LEU A 38 -9.82 10.31 -20.41
C LEU A 38 -8.89 9.35 -19.67
N ASP A 39 -7.63 9.25 -20.06
CA ASP A 39 -6.63 8.44 -19.37
C ASP A 39 -6.38 8.95 -17.95
N ALA A 40 -6.28 10.26 -17.75
CA ALA A 40 -6.14 10.85 -16.42
C ALA A 40 -7.39 10.62 -15.56
N PHE A 41 -8.58 10.73 -16.15
CA PHE A 41 -9.83 10.43 -15.45
C PHE A 41 -9.93 8.95 -15.07
N HIS A 42 -9.59 8.07 -15.99
CA HIS A 42 -9.53 6.63 -15.74
C HIS A 42 -8.56 6.29 -14.59
N ALA A 43 -7.36 6.84 -14.62
CA ALA A 43 -6.38 6.66 -13.55
C ALA A 43 -6.93 7.11 -12.19
N THR A 44 -7.65 8.24 -12.16
CA THR A 44 -8.29 8.76 -10.95
C THR A 44 -9.36 7.80 -10.41
N LEU A 45 -10.19 7.25 -11.28
CA LEU A 45 -11.23 6.27 -10.89
C LEU A 45 -10.60 5.00 -10.30
N TYR A 46 -9.56 4.47 -10.94
CA TYR A 46 -8.87 3.29 -10.42
C TYR A 46 -8.13 3.57 -9.11
N GLN A 47 -7.53 4.76 -8.96
CA GLN A 47 -6.95 5.13 -7.68
C GLN A 47 -8.00 5.17 -6.57
N ARG A 48 -9.21 5.63 -6.84
CA ARG A 48 -10.32 5.59 -5.87
C ARG A 48 -10.69 4.16 -5.45
N LEU A 49 -10.59 3.22 -6.37
CA LEU A 49 -10.79 1.81 -6.02
C LEU A 49 -9.68 1.31 -5.09
N TYR A 50 -8.41 1.63 -5.40
CA TYR A 50 -7.28 1.25 -4.55
C TYR A 50 -7.30 1.95 -3.18
N ASP A 51 -7.79 3.18 -3.12
CA ASP A 51 -7.96 3.93 -1.88
C ASP A 51 -8.93 3.26 -0.88
N SER A 52 -9.69 2.26 -1.31
CA SER A 52 -10.55 1.47 -0.44
C SER A 52 -9.81 0.38 0.35
N PHE A 53 -8.56 0.09 0.02
CA PHE A 53 -7.78 -0.98 0.64
C PHE A 53 -6.41 -0.47 1.09
N PRO A 54 -6.02 -0.69 2.37
CA PRO A 54 -4.70 -0.28 2.86
C PRO A 54 -3.57 -1.13 2.27
N ASP A 55 -3.88 -2.37 1.87
CA ASP A 55 -2.90 -3.34 1.41
C ASP A 55 -2.49 -3.10 -0.04
N GLN A 56 -1.23 -3.43 -0.32
CA GLN A 56 -0.71 -3.45 -1.67
C GLN A 56 -1.24 -4.69 -2.42
N ASN A 57 -1.86 -4.48 -3.58
CA ASN A 57 -2.27 -5.61 -4.42
C ASN A 57 -1.07 -6.25 -5.15
N SER A 58 -1.31 -7.37 -5.84
CA SER A 58 -0.29 -8.10 -6.60
C SER A 58 0.36 -7.29 -7.73
N ALA A 59 -0.27 -6.20 -8.18
CA ALA A 59 0.25 -5.26 -9.17
C ALA A 59 1.00 -4.07 -8.56
N GLY A 60 1.18 -4.04 -7.24
CA GLY A 60 1.87 -2.98 -6.54
C GLY A 60 1.04 -1.72 -6.27
N ASN A 61 -0.26 -1.73 -6.59
CA ASN A 61 -1.15 -0.61 -6.33
C ASN A 61 -1.70 -0.67 -4.90
N HIS A 62 -1.78 0.47 -4.24
CA HIS A 62 -2.24 0.62 -2.87
C HIS A 62 -2.94 1.95 -2.67
N CYS A 63 -3.61 2.13 -1.53
CA CYS A 63 -4.19 3.41 -1.16
C CYS A 63 -3.11 4.50 -1.02
N GLN A 64 -3.53 5.74 -1.16
CA GLN A 64 -2.64 6.89 -0.92
C GLN A 64 -2.27 6.99 0.56
N ASP A 65 -1.04 7.42 0.87
CA ASP A 65 -0.47 7.43 2.22
C ASP A 65 -1.26 8.24 3.23
N TRP A 66 -1.87 9.34 2.77
CA TRP A 66 -2.67 10.19 3.64
C TRP A 66 -3.95 9.50 4.16
N LEU A 67 -4.34 8.35 3.56
CA LEU A 67 -5.47 7.53 4.03
C LEU A 67 -5.09 6.56 5.15
N LEU A 68 -3.81 6.23 5.32
CA LEU A 68 -3.37 5.29 6.34
C LEU A 68 -3.82 5.66 7.77
N PRO A 69 -3.79 6.94 8.21
CA PRO A 69 -4.30 7.31 9.52
C PRO A 69 -5.80 7.03 9.72
N TYR A 70 -6.61 7.13 8.65
CA TYR A 70 -8.04 6.83 8.72
C TYR A 70 -8.30 5.32 8.89
N PHE A 71 -7.54 4.48 8.17
CA PHE A 71 -7.58 3.03 8.39
C PHE A 71 -7.10 2.66 9.79
N ALA A 72 -6.06 3.34 10.29
CA ALA A 72 -5.58 3.16 11.65
C ALA A 72 -6.66 3.47 12.69
N GLN A 73 -7.42 4.55 12.50
CA GLN A 73 -8.55 4.88 13.36
C GLN A 73 -9.66 3.81 13.34
N LEU A 74 -9.99 3.28 12.16
CA LEU A 74 -10.98 2.20 12.03
C LEU A 74 -10.57 0.93 12.78
N LEU A 75 -9.27 0.64 12.79
CA LEU A 75 -8.71 -0.52 13.49
C LEU A 75 -8.28 -0.21 14.92
N ASP A 76 -8.46 1.03 15.41
CA ASP A 76 -7.95 1.50 16.69
C ASP A 76 -6.45 1.21 16.86
N VAL A 77 -5.66 1.49 15.82
CA VAL A 77 -4.20 1.33 15.78
C VAL A 77 -3.55 2.69 15.89
N ARG A 78 -2.53 2.80 16.73
CA ARG A 78 -1.65 3.96 16.76
C ARG A 78 -0.43 3.67 15.89
N LEU A 79 -0.33 4.36 14.76
CA LEU A 79 0.85 4.28 13.89
C LEU A 79 2.06 4.91 14.60
N VAL A 80 3.14 4.16 14.67
CA VAL A 80 4.39 4.56 15.35
C VAL A 80 5.55 4.68 14.36
N SER A 81 5.53 3.86 13.30
CA SER A 81 6.59 3.87 12.30
C SER A 81 6.69 5.22 11.59
N PRO A 82 7.90 5.80 11.46
CA PRO A 82 8.12 7.02 10.67
C PRO A 82 8.00 6.76 9.17
N ASP A 83 8.23 5.54 8.74
CA ASP A 83 8.27 5.10 7.36
C ASP A 83 6.89 4.62 6.88
N GLU A 84 6.58 4.89 5.60
CA GLU A 84 5.32 4.48 4.97
C GLU A 84 5.14 2.97 4.98
N ALA A 85 6.17 2.24 4.57
CA ALA A 85 6.11 0.77 4.51
C ALA A 85 5.92 0.16 5.90
N GLY A 86 6.53 0.74 6.94
CA GLY A 86 6.29 0.36 8.32
C GLY A 86 4.86 0.62 8.77
N ARG A 87 4.28 1.78 8.44
CA ARG A 87 2.87 2.10 8.75
C ARG A 87 1.90 1.15 8.07
N ARG A 88 2.19 0.73 6.82
CA ARG A 88 1.39 -0.28 6.12
C ARG A 88 1.49 -1.64 6.79
N ALA A 89 2.69 -2.07 7.19
CA ALA A 89 2.89 -3.30 7.94
C ALA A 89 2.16 -3.28 9.30
N GLU A 90 2.20 -2.15 10.03
CA GLU A 90 1.44 -1.99 11.27
C GLU A 90 -0.07 -2.18 11.07
N LEU A 91 -0.63 -1.68 9.98
CA LEU A 91 -2.04 -1.87 9.67
C LEU A 91 -2.36 -3.31 9.26
N ALA A 92 -1.55 -3.90 8.38
CA ALA A 92 -1.75 -5.25 7.88
C ALA A 92 -1.73 -6.28 9.02
N ASP A 93 -0.78 -6.15 9.96
CA ASP A 93 -0.57 -7.11 11.04
C ASP A 93 -1.30 -6.77 12.34
N ALA A 94 -1.97 -5.63 12.43
CA ALA A 94 -2.58 -5.11 13.65
C ALA A 94 -3.49 -6.14 14.37
N VAL A 95 -4.32 -6.85 13.62
CA VAL A 95 -5.24 -7.85 14.18
C VAL A 95 -4.47 -9.08 14.66
N ALA A 96 -3.48 -9.54 13.89
CA ALA A 96 -2.65 -10.70 14.24
C ALA A 96 -1.84 -10.42 15.51
N TRP A 97 -1.28 -9.22 15.65
CA TRP A 97 -0.54 -8.82 16.86
C TRP A 97 -1.44 -8.74 18.10
N ARG A 98 -2.66 -8.24 17.95
CA ARG A 98 -3.63 -8.21 19.06
C ARG A 98 -4.02 -9.60 19.54
N GLN A 99 -4.21 -10.54 18.62
CA GLN A 99 -4.51 -11.93 18.96
C GLN A 99 -3.38 -12.64 19.72
N ARG A 100 -2.13 -12.22 19.50
CA ARG A 100 -0.92 -12.77 20.13
C ARG A 100 -0.32 -11.84 21.19
N LYS A 101 -1.07 -10.86 21.67
CA LYS A 101 -0.60 -9.87 22.64
C LYS A 101 0.04 -10.55 23.86
N GLY A 102 1.21 -10.05 24.25
CA GLY A 102 1.95 -10.53 25.41
C GLY A 102 2.86 -11.73 25.16
N THR A 103 2.91 -12.26 23.95
CA THR A 103 3.88 -13.31 23.60
C THR A 103 5.21 -12.70 23.13
N ARG A 104 6.33 -13.40 23.41
CA ARG A 104 7.66 -12.99 22.94
C ARG A 104 7.68 -12.79 21.43
N VAL A 105 7.14 -13.77 20.68
CA VAL A 105 7.09 -13.73 19.22
C VAL A 105 6.34 -12.51 18.69
N SER A 106 5.26 -12.10 19.36
CA SER A 106 4.53 -10.89 18.95
C SER A 106 5.33 -9.62 19.18
N ILE A 107 6.08 -9.56 20.28
CA ILE A 107 6.90 -8.37 20.59
C ILE A 107 8.09 -8.27 19.60
N GLU A 108 8.74 -9.40 19.29
CA GLU A 108 9.80 -9.48 18.28
C GLU A 108 9.26 -9.02 16.92
N ALA A 109 8.13 -9.59 16.45
CA ALA A 109 7.53 -9.26 15.18
C ALA A 109 7.13 -7.77 15.07
N ILE A 110 6.57 -7.18 16.14
CA ILE A 110 6.23 -5.75 16.18
C ILE A 110 7.51 -4.90 16.08
N ALA A 111 8.54 -5.24 16.86
CA ALA A 111 9.80 -4.48 16.87
C ALA A 111 10.52 -4.54 15.51
N GLU A 112 10.50 -5.69 14.86
CA GLU A 112 11.05 -5.86 13.51
C GLU A 112 10.25 -5.08 12.45
N ALA A 113 8.92 -5.15 12.49
CA ALA A 113 8.08 -4.45 11.53
C ALA A 113 8.15 -2.93 11.66
N VAL A 114 8.16 -2.42 12.91
CA VAL A 114 8.21 -0.98 13.20
C VAL A 114 9.64 -0.43 13.07
N GLY A 115 10.61 -1.14 13.64
CA GLY A 115 12.01 -0.71 13.69
C GLY A 115 12.80 -1.05 12.45
N ARG A 116 12.34 -2.02 11.65
CA ARG A 116 13.02 -2.54 10.44
C ARG A 116 14.45 -3.04 10.69
N PHE A 117 14.67 -3.63 11.85
CA PHE A 117 15.89 -4.31 12.23
C PHE A 117 15.56 -5.59 12.95
N GLU A 118 16.44 -6.56 12.86
CA GLU A 118 16.29 -7.86 13.52
C GLU A 118 16.34 -7.70 15.04
N VAL A 119 15.38 -8.31 15.73
CA VAL A 119 15.23 -8.22 17.20
C VAL A 119 15.14 -9.60 17.80
N GLU A 120 15.96 -9.90 18.78
CA GLU A 120 15.89 -11.10 19.60
C GLU A 120 15.62 -10.72 21.06
N ILE A 121 14.52 -11.22 21.63
CA ILE A 121 14.18 -11.01 23.03
C ILE A 121 14.74 -12.15 23.87
N GLN A 122 15.63 -11.81 24.81
CA GLN A 122 16.14 -12.75 25.78
C GLN A 122 15.37 -12.65 27.09
N GLU A 123 14.74 -13.75 27.49
CA GLU A 123 13.98 -13.83 28.73
C GLU A 123 14.95 -13.87 29.94
N GLY A 124 14.92 -12.83 30.78
CA GLY A 124 15.84 -12.68 31.91
C GLY A 124 15.79 -13.83 32.93
N TRP A 125 14.63 -14.48 33.09
CA TRP A 125 14.49 -15.61 34.03
C TRP A 125 15.35 -16.83 33.64
N LYS A 126 15.70 -16.98 32.37
CA LYS A 126 16.63 -18.04 31.90
C LYS A 126 18.08 -17.78 32.29
N ARG A 127 18.41 -16.60 32.80
CA ARG A 127 19.76 -16.18 33.19
C ARG A 127 19.90 -15.97 34.70
N VAL A 128 18.89 -16.33 35.49
CA VAL A 128 18.93 -16.22 36.96
C VAL A 128 19.61 -17.44 37.54
N ALA A 129 20.73 -17.27 38.21
CA ALA A 129 21.36 -18.28 38.99
C ALA A 129 20.69 -18.39 40.37
N ILE A 130 20.26 -19.57 40.75
CA ILE A 130 19.77 -19.84 42.11
C ILE A 130 20.97 -20.31 42.93
N ALA A 131 21.38 -19.51 43.91
CA ALA A 131 22.40 -19.94 44.86
C ALA A 131 21.79 -20.92 45.85
N PRO A 132 22.47 -22.06 46.15
CA PRO A 132 21.97 -22.99 47.13
C PRO A 132 21.92 -22.29 48.50
N ARG A 133 20.76 -22.43 49.17
CA ARG A 133 20.58 -21.94 50.54
C ARG A 133 21.21 -22.98 51.50
N ILE A 134 22.20 -22.55 52.21
CA ILE A 134 22.80 -23.37 53.26
C ILE A 134 21.96 -23.15 54.53
N ASP A 135 21.11 -24.11 54.86
CA ASP A 135 20.42 -24.12 56.14
C ASP A 135 21.43 -24.56 57.22
N ARG A 136 21.60 -23.71 58.25
CA ARG A 136 22.42 -24.02 59.44
C ARG A 136 21.59 -24.78 60.44
#